data_b948022a440609985cc8a82564547d0c
#
_entry.id   b948022a440609985cc8a82564547d0c
#
_cell.length_a   1.000
_cell.length_b   1.000
_cell.length_c   1.000
_cell.angle_alpha   90.00
_cell.angle_beta   90.00
_cell.angle_gamma   90.00
#
_symmetry.space_group_name_H-M   'P 1'
#
loop_
_entity.id
_entity.type
_entity.pdbx_description
1 polymer ?
#
loop_
_entity_poly.entity_id
_entity_poly.type
_entity_poly.pdbx_seq_one_letter_code
_entity_poly.pdbx_strand_id
1 'polypeptide(L)'
;MRRTFNFLLLFFLSVMTVMAAPGDLQEKLAALKGISGIEKLQSDHYPEKYVVRITQQVDPKDPAAGTFTQRVIVGHVGYDRPTIIVTEGYGAAYALNPKYQEELSKLLNANLVFVEYRYFLESTPEPKN
;
A
#
# COMPACT_ATOMS: atom_id res chain seq x y z
N MET A 1 46.13 42.36 -31.32
CA MET A 1 44.96 41.48 -31.47
C MET A 1 44.84 40.60 -30.22
N ARG A 2 43.94 40.93 -29.29
CA ARG A 2 43.64 40.15 -28.11
C ARG A 2 42.31 39.43 -28.35
N ARG A 3 42.37 38.11 -28.52
CA ARG A 3 41.18 37.26 -28.57
C ARG A 3 40.74 36.92 -27.14
N THR A 4 39.65 37.51 -26.70
CA THR A 4 38.96 37.15 -25.47
C THR A 4 38.16 35.87 -25.72
N PHE A 5 38.53 34.80 -25.03
CA PHE A 5 37.83 33.53 -25.03
C PHE A 5 36.75 33.61 -23.97
N ASN A 6 35.47 33.75 -24.42
CA ASN A 6 34.34 33.69 -23.50
C ASN A 6 34.03 32.21 -23.19
N PHE A 7 34.32 31.79 -21.97
CA PHE A 7 33.89 30.51 -21.42
C PHE A 7 32.45 30.64 -20.97
N LEU A 8 31.52 30.13 -21.78
CA LEU A 8 30.12 29.99 -21.40
C LEU A 8 29.99 28.74 -20.53
N LEU A 9 29.97 28.91 -19.21
CA LEU A 9 29.74 27.84 -18.24
C LEU A 9 28.25 27.51 -18.22
N LEU A 10 27.84 26.48 -18.97
CA LEU A 10 26.51 25.89 -18.91
C LEU A 10 26.35 25.10 -17.60
N PHE A 11 25.70 25.73 -16.64
CA PHE A 11 25.29 25.07 -15.40
C PHE A 11 24.09 24.16 -15.71
N PHE A 12 24.35 22.88 -15.97
CA PHE A 12 23.32 21.85 -16.02
C PHE A 12 22.81 21.60 -14.60
N LEU A 13 21.69 22.25 -14.23
CA LEU A 13 20.96 21.93 -13.02
C LEU A 13 20.23 20.59 -13.25
N SER A 14 20.90 19.49 -12.92
CA SER A 14 20.29 18.17 -12.91
C SER A 14 19.29 18.11 -11.76
N VAL A 15 18.00 18.28 -12.08
CA VAL A 15 16.91 17.97 -11.15
C VAL A 15 16.87 16.45 -11.04
N MET A 16 17.54 15.89 -10.05
CA MET A 16 17.34 14.50 -9.65
C MET A 16 15.95 14.39 -9.03
N THR A 17 14.97 14.00 -9.84
CA THR A 17 13.72 13.44 -9.32
C THR A 17 14.10 12.13 -8.62
N VAL A 18 14.11 12.14 -7.30
CA VAL A 18 14.20 10.93 -6.49
C VAL A 18 12.89 10.18 -6.71
N MET A 19 12.87 9.33 -7.71
CA MET A 19 11.83 8.32 -7.82
C MET A 19 12.11 7.29 -6.73
N ALA A 20 11.18 7.15 -5.79
CA ALA A 20 11.26 6.07 -4.80
C ALA A 20 11.46 4.75 -5.55
N ALA A 21 12.48 4.00 -5.16
CA ALA A 21 12.78 2.72 -5.79
C ALA A 21 11.58 1.78 -5.63
N PRO A 22 11.22 0.99 -6.66
CA PRO A 22 10.18 -0.04 -6.51
C PRO A 22 10.56 -0.99 -5.36
N GLY A 23 9.70 -1.08 -4.35
CA GLY A 23 9.94 -1.91 -3.15
C GLY A 23 10.10 -1.14 -1.83
N ASP A 24 10.29 0.19 -1.86
CA ASP A 24 10.36 1.01 -0.65
C ASP A 24 9.07 0.89 0.20
N LEU A 25 7.91 0.81 -0.42
CA LEU A 25 6.66 0.60 0.29
C LEU A 25 6.60 -0.75 1.00
N GLN A 26 7.08 -1.83 0.38
CA GLN A 26 7.10 -3.15 1.00
C GLN A 26 7.97 -3.16 2.27
N GLU A 27 9.13 -2.54 2.24
CA GLU A 27 10.01 -2.43 3.41
C GLU A 27 9.36 -1.60 4.52
N LYS A 28 8.73 -0.47 4.17
CA LYS A 28 8.00 0.36 5.14
C LYS A 28 6.81 -0.37 5.76
N LEU A 29 6.04 -1.11 4.97
CA LEU A 29 4.94 -1.91 5.49
C LEU A 29 5.46 -3.02 6.41
N ALA A 30 6.54 -3.71 6.03
CA ALA A 30 7.14 -4.77 6.84
C ALA A 30 7.68 -4.27 8.20
N ALA A 31 8.09 -3.01 8.28
CA ALA A 31 8.56 -2.38 9.51
C ALA A 31 7.43 -2.02 10.49
N LEU A 32 6.16 -2.05 10.06
CA LEU A 32 5.02 -1.75 10.92
C LEU A 32 4.74 -2.89 11.91
N LYS A 33 4.45 -2.51 13.15
CA LYS A 33 4.09 -3.48 14.19
C LYS A 33 2.81 -4.23 13.82
N GLY A 34 2.83 -5.55 13.99
CA GLY A 34 1.66 -6.41 13.76
C GLY A 34 1.55 -6.93 12.34
N ILE A 35 2.41 -6.53 11.43
CA ILE A 35 2.45 -7.13 10.09
C ILE A 35 3.04 -8.53 10.18
N SER A 36 2.28 -9.53 9.71
CA SER A 36 2.67 -10.95 9.71
C SER A 36 2.93 -11.51 8.31
N GLY A 37 2.57 -10.76 7.27
CA GLY A 37 2.82 -11.17 5.89
C GLY A 37 2.53 -10.06 4.89
N ILE A 38 3.30 -10.03 3.81
CA ILE A 38 3.12 -9.12 2.68
C ILE A 38 3.33 -9.91 1.40
N GLU A 39 2.37 -9.81 0.48
CA GLU A 39 2.41 -10.45 -0.82
C GLU A 39 2.16 -9.40 -1.91
N LYS A 40 3.05 -9.33 -2.90
CA LYS A 40 2.89 -8.42 -4.03
C LYS A 40 1.85 -8.94 -4.99
N LEU A 41 0.93 -8.07 -5.39
CA LEU A 41 -0.11 -8.34 -6.38
C LEU A 41 0.20 -7.65 -7.71
N GLN A 42 -0.28 -8.25 -8.79
CA GLN A 42 -0.36 -7.58 -10.08
C GLN A 42 -1.48 -6.52 -10.06
N SER A 43 -1.28 -5.40 -10.73
CA SER A 43 -2.30 -4.37 -10.88
C SER A 43 -2.11 -3.58 -12.17
N ASP A 44 -3.23 -3.31 -12.85
CA ASP A 44 -3.27 -2.47 -14.04
C ASP A 44 -3.33 -0.97 -13.68
N HIS A 45 -3.60 -0.64 -12.41
CA HIS A 45 -3.93 0.73 -11.97
C HIS A 45 -3.01 1.27 -10.88
N TYR A 46 -2.45 0.39 -10.04
CA TYR A 46 -1.53 0.79 -8.97
C TYR A 46 -0.12 0.33 -9.31
N PRO A 47 0.87 1.23 -9.38
CA PRO A 47 2.28 0.88 -9.58
C PRO A 47 2.77 -0.16 -8.59
N GLU A 48 2.27 -0.09 -7.36
CA GLU A 48 2.52 -1.07 -6.31
C GLU A 48 1.19 -1.49 -5.67
N LYS A 49 0.96 -2.80 -5.58
CA LYS A 49 -0.22 -3.38 -4.93
C LYS A 49 0.20 -4.58 -4.10
N TYR A 50 -0.33 -4.66 -2.88
CA TYR A 50 0.02 -5.70 -1.92
C TYR A 50 -1.20 -6.23 -1.18
N VAL A 51 -1.16 -7.52 -0.84
CA VAL A 51 -1.91 -8.06 0.31
C VAL A 51 -1.02 -7.93 1.53
N VAL A 52 -1.55 -7.33 2.56
CA VAL A 52 -0.91 -7.18 3.87
C VAL A 52 -1.72 -7.97 4.89
N ARG A 53 -1.05 -8.80 5.67
CA ARG A 53 -1.65 -9.56 6.77
C ARG A 53 -1.28 -8.93 8.09
N ILE A 54 -2.30 -8.54 8.86
CA ILE A 54 -2.14 -7.86 10.14
C ILE A 54 -2.59 -8.79 11.26
N THR A 55 -1.72 -9.07 12.20
CA THR A 55 -2.08 -9.83 13.41
C THR A 55 -2.91 -8.95 14.35
N GLN A 56 -4.11 -9.40 14.67
CA GLN A 56 -5.07 -8.74 15.55
C GLN A 56 -5.43 -9.65 16.73
N GLN A 57 -5.80 -9.06 17.85
CA GLN A 57 -6.36 -9.82 18.97
C GLN A 57 -7.81 -10.22 18.68
N VAL A 58 -8.19 -11.44 19.04
CA VAL A 58 -9.57 -11.92 18.93
C VAL A 58 -10.47 -11.05 19.83
N ASP A 59 -10.08 -10.88 21.08
CA ASP A 59 -10.71 -9.94 22.01
C ASP A 59 -9.65 -8.97 22.55
N PRO A 60 -9.77 -7.65 22.27
CA PRO A 60 -8.84 -6.66 22.80
C PRO A 60 -8.81 -6.57 24.32
N LYS A 61 -9.85 -7.06 25.00
CA LYS A 61 -9.99 -7.06 26.48
C LYS A 61 -9.49 -8.35 27.12
N ASP A 62 -9.36 -9.41 26.33
CA ASP A 62 -8.88 -10.73 26.79
C ASP A 62 -7.72 -11.21 25.90
N PRO A 63 -6.47 -10.94 26.27
CA PRO A 63 -5.31 -11.44 25.53
C PRO A 63 -5.24 -12.97 25.44
N ALA A 64 -5.89 -13.70 26.37
CA ALA A 64 -5.92 -15.16 26.35
C ALA A 64 -6.84 -15.73 25.25
N ALA A 65 -7.75 -14.92 24.71
CA ALA A 65 -8.58 -15.31 23.57
C ALA A 65 -7.80 -15.55 22.27
N GLY A 66 -6.49 -15.21 22.24
CA GLY A 66 -5.61 -15.43 21.11
C GLY A 66 -5.64 -14.33 20.07
N THR A 67 -5.06 -14.63 18.91
CA THR A 67 -4.94 -13.70 17.78
C THR A 67 -5.48 -14.32 16.50
N PHE A 68 -5.79 -13.48 15.54
CA PHE A 68 -6.12 -13.88 14.16
C PHE A 68 -5.42 -12.95 13.18
N THR A 69 -5.46 -13.31 11.90
CA THR A 69 -4.87 -12.51 10.83
C THR A 69 -5.96 -11.79 10.06
N GLN A 70 -5.87 -10.47 9.96
CA GLN A 70 -6.76 -9.66 9.13
C GLN A 70 -6.09 -9.34 7.80
N ARG A 71 -6.84 -9.51 6.71
CA ARG A 71 -6.40 -9.18 5.35
C ARG A 71 -6.70 -7.72 5.03
N VAL A 72 -5.67 -7.05 4.48
CA VAL A 72 -5.76 -5.68 3.96
C VAL A 72 -5.14 -5.65 2.57
N ILE A 73 -5.78 -5.00 1.61
CA ILE A 73 -5.20 -4.76 0.29
C ILE A 73 -4.76 -3.31 0.22
N VAL A 74 -3.52 -3.08 -0.17
CA VAL A 74 -2.93 -1.76 -0.33
C VAL A 74 -2.59 -1.54 -1.79
N GLY A 75 -3.14 -0.48 -2.39
CA GLY A 75 -2.76 0.03 -3.70
C GLY A 75 -2.06 1.38 -3.54
N HIS A 76 -0.87 1.52 -4.09
CA HIS A 76 -0.05 2.72 -3.91
C HIS A 76 0.26 3.39 -5.24
N VAL A 77 0.03 4.70 -5.30
CA VAL A 77 0.36 5.56 -6.44
C VAL A 77 1.40 6.63 -6.10
N GLY A 78 1.56 6.96 -4.81
CA GLY A 78 2.56 7.91 -4.35
C GLY A 78 2.39 8.34 -2.90
N TYR A 79 3.48 8.72 -2.23
CA TYR A 79 3.47 9.15 -0.83
C TYR A 79 2.84 10.55 -0.64
N ASP A 80 2.82 11.36 -1.68
CA ASP A 80 2.21 12.69 -1.73
C ASP A 80 0.72 12.66 -2.08
N ARG A 81 0.15 11.46 -2.26
CA ARG A 81 -1.25 11.27 -2.68
C ARG A 81 -2.16 11.00 -1.51
N PRO A 82 -3.43 11.44 -1.59
CA PRO A 82 -4.42 11.09 -0.57
C PRO A 82 -4.62 9.57 -0.53
N THR A 83 -5.17 9.08 0.58
CA THR A 83 -5.47 7.65 0.74
C THR A 83 -6.98 7.47 0.94
N ILE A 84 -7.57 6.61 0.12
CA ILE A 84 -8.95 6.18 0.26
C ILE A 84 -8.94 4.88 1.08
N ILE A 85 -9.69 4.88 2.18
CA ILE A 85 -9.89 3.68 3.00
C ILE A 85 -11.27 3.13 2.69
N VAL A 86 -11.33 1.90 2.21
CA VAL A 86 -12.56 1.14 1.98
C VAL A 86 -12.75 0.15 3.10
N THR A 87 -13.85 0.32 3.84
CA THR A 87 -14.27 -0.61 4.89
C THR A 87 -15.48 -1.37 4.36
N GLU A 88 -15.22 -2.51 3.72
CA GLU A 88 -16.26 -3.33 3.11
C GLU A 88 -16.84 -4.30 4.12
N GLY A 89 -18.19 -4.34 4.21
CA GLY A 89 -18.91 -5.19 5.15
C GLY A 89 -18.88 -6.69 4.83
N TYR A 90 -18.33 -7.06 3.67
CA TYR A 90 -18.15 -8.44 3.20
C TYR A 90 -16.68 -8.70 2.87
N GLY A 91 -16.40 -9.74 2.09
CA GLY A 91 -15.03 -10.09 1.77
C GLY A 91 -14.37 -9.17 0.77
N ALA A 92 -13.06 -8.95 0.96
CA ALA A 92 -12.23 -8.12 0.10
C ALA A 92 -11.69 -8.86 -1.16
N ALA A 93 -12.18 -10.07 -1.45
CA ALA A 93 -11.60 -10.93 -2.49
C ALA A 93 -11.59 -10.29 -3.89
N TYR A 94 -12.61 -9.51 -4.23
CA TYR A 94 -12.66 -8.85 -5.53
C TYR A 94 -11.60 -7.76 -5.72
N ALA A 95 -11.13 -7.15 -4.62
CA ALA A 95 -10.06 -6.18 -4.66
C ALA A 95 -8.68 -6.79 -4.97
N LEU A 96 -8.55 -8.14 -4.93
CA LEU A 96 -7.35 -8.85 -5.39
C LEU A 96 -7.19 -8.80 -6.91
N ASN A 97 -8.28 -8.62 -7.65
CA ASN A 97 -8.25 -8.61 -9.11
C ASN A 97 -7.28 -7.51 -9.61
N PRO A 98 -6.39 -7.81 -10.57
CA PRO A 98 -5.50 -6.82 -11.17
C PRO A 98 -6.21 -5.61 -11.77
N LYS A 99 -7.42 -5.81 -12.30
CA LYS A 99 -8.26 -4.77 -12.93
C LYS A 99 -9.09 -3.95 -11.92
N TYR A 100 -9.08 -4.34 -10.63
CA TYR A 100 -9.82 -3.59 -9.64
C TYR A 100 -9.18 -2.23 -9.37
N GLN A 101 -9.98 -1.20 -9.45
CA GLN A 101 -9.65 0.16 -9.02
C GLN A 101 -10.88 0.76 -8.34
N GLU A 102 -10.69 1.29 -7.14
CA GLU A 102 -11.74 2.04 -6.45
C GLU A 102 -12.05 3.35 -7.19
N GLU A 103 -13.33 3.67 -7.36
CA GLU A 103 -13.75 4.82 -8.18
C GLU A 103 -13.19 6.15 -7.65
N LEU A 104 -13.28 6.39 -6.35
CA LEU A 104 -12.71 7.58 -5.73
C LEU A 104 -11.18 7.62 -5.82
N SER A 105 -10.53 6.47 -5.71
CA SER A 105 -9.08 6.36 -5.90
C SER A 105 -8.68 6.74 -7.32
N LYS A 106 -9.45 6.32 -8.31
CA LYS A 106 -9.26 6.73 -9.70
C LYS A 106 -9.44 8.23 -9.89
N LEU A 107 -10.55 8.78 -9.38
CA LEU A 107 -10.91 10.19 -9.54
C LEU A 107 -9.88 11.13 -8.91
N LEU A 108 -9.37 10.78 -7.73
CA LEU A 108 -8.43 11.60 -6.96
C LEU A 108 -6.95 11.23 -7.19
N ASN A 109 -6.67 10.24 -8.03
CA ASN A 109 -5.34 9.64 -8.16
C ASN A 109 -4.76 9.31 -6.77
N ALA A 110 -5.52 8.56 -6.00
CA ALA A 110 -5.28 8.29 -4.58
C ALA A 110 -4.77 6.88 -4.33
N ASN A 111 -4.04 6.70 -3.23
CA ASN A 111 -3.74 5.40 -2.69
C ASN A 111 -5.02 4.71 -2.22
N LEU A 112 -5.00 3.39 -2.17
CA LEU A 112 -6.09 2.56 -1.67
C LEU A 112 -5.63 1.76 -0.45
N VAL A 113 -6.46 1.73 0.59
CA VAL A 113 -6.37 0.76 1.68
C VAL A 113 -7.74 0.11 1.81
N PHE A 114 -7.84 -1.15 1.40
CA PHE A 114 -9.06 -1.92 1.45
C PHE A 114 -9.00 -2.91 2.61
N VAL A 115 -9.84 -2.74 3.62
CA VAL A 115 -9.82 -3.54 4.84
C VAL A 115 -10.96 -4.57 4.79
N GLU A 116 -10.59 -5.86 4.79
CA GLU A 116 -11.57 -6.94 4.97
C GLU A 116 -12.06 -6.96 6.43
N TYR A 117 -13.36 -7.03 6.62
CA TYR A 117 -13.92 -7.07 7.95
C TYR A 117 -13.59 -8.37 8.68
N ARG A 118 -13.43 -8.24 9.99
CA ARG A 118 -13.34 -9.37 10.91
C ARG A 118 -14.52 -10.31 10.70
N TYR A 119 -14.29 -11.62 10.77
CA TYR A 119 -15.23 -12.71 10.56
C TYR A 119 -15.63 -12.96 9.10
N PHE A 120 -14.97 -12.31 8.14
CA PHE A 120 -15.17 -12.59 6.72
C PHE A 120 -13.93 -13.24 6.10
N LEU A 121 -14.17 -14.23 5.25
CA LEU A 121 -13.17 -14.95 4.45
C LEU A 121 -11.89 -15.26 5.24
N GLU A 122 -10.75 -14.69 4.82
CA GLU A 122 -9.45 -14.92 5.46
C GLU A 122 -9.28 -14.18 6.80
N SER A 123 -10.13 -13.17 7.07
CA SER A 123 -10.08 -12.38 8.30
C SER A 123 -10.93 -12.97 9.43
N THR A 124 -11.12 -14.29 9.41
CA THR A 124 -11.93 -15.02 10.42
C THR A 124 -11.01 -15.64 11.47
N PRO A 125 -11.21 -15.33 12.78
CA PRO A 125 -10.53 -16.03 13.86
C PRO A 125 -10.85 -17.53 13.88
N GLU A 126 -9.90 -18.35 14.30
CA GLU A 126 -10.12 -19.77 14.58
C GLU A 126 -10.22 -19.99 16.11
N PRO A 127 -11.08 -20.90 16.62
CA PRO A 127 -12.07 -21.67 15.85
C PRO A 127 -13.20 -20.78 15.31
N LYS A 128 -13.74 -21.16 14.16
CA LYS A 128 -14.93 -20.53 13.59
C LYS A 128 -16.12 -20.88 14.46
N ASN A 129 -16.66 -19.92 15.18
CA ASN A 129 -17.89 -20.08 15.97
C ASN A 129 -19.10 -19.76 15.09
#